data_df6fa034ab5f2fae02ecdbf65c26f1a4
#
_entry.id   df6fa034ab5f2fae02ecdbf65c26f1a4
#
_cell.length_a   1.000
_cell.length_b   1.000
_cell.length_c   1.000
_cell.angle_alpha   90.00
_cell.angle_beta   90.00
_cell.angle_gamma   90.00
#
_symmetry.space_group_name_H-M   'P 1'
#
loop_
_entity.id
_entity.type
_entity.pdbx_description
1 polymer ?
#
loop_
_entity_poly.entity_id
_entity_poly.type
_entity_poly.pdbx_seq_one_letter_code
_entity_poly.pdbx_strand_id
1 'polypeptide(L)'
;MNGPLVVVWAGPSAPGRAVADWAAHEARLAGRPLRLVPAAGPEPVRDAALIVLDAGEAGLARAAADRALVDATVCPVVFVPAGLHVEALVRRSRDVTLGLDARRPADEAVGFAFAAARTRRLRLRAVHVWALPPRAAASPFGVPEDSRAAWEDQEVQMLSDTLRPWRARYPDVRVLEDVRLLPPARSLVAACHDGELVVLGRHPGQGSGAPARLLARQARRPVAVVPSPLAGRPGPRSAPSGRHGRESG
;
A
#
# COMPACT_ATOMS: atom_id res chain seq x y z
N MET A 1 15.67 -2.38 -4.47
CA MET A 1 15.80 -3.05 -3.15
C MET A 1 15.86 -4.55 -3.41
N ASN A 2 17.03 -5.18 -3.21
CA ASN A 2 17.31 -6.58 -3.58
C ASN A 2 17.37 -7.53 -2.37
N GLY A 3 16.88 -7.11 -1.20
CA GLY A 3 16.91 -7.93 0.00
C GLY A 3 15.90 -9.09 -0.01
N PRO A 4 16.07 -10.10 0.84
CA PRO A 4 15.13 -11.20 1.01
C PRO A 4 13.79 -10.71 1.54
N LEU A 5 12.71 -11.46 1.29
CA LEU A 5 11.47 -11.33 2.04
C LEU A 5 11.71 -11.80 3.46
N VAL A 6 11.18 -11.05 4.43
CA VAL A 6 11.29 -11.42 5.84
C VAL A 6 9.90 -11.56 6.44
N VAL A 7 9.68 -12.69 7.08
CA VAL A 7 8.44 -12.96 7.82
C VAL A 7 8.75 -12.95 9.29
N VAL A 8 8.05 -12.14 10.06
CA VAL A 8 8.08 -12.21 11.52
C VAL A 8 7.01 -13.22 11.96
N TRP A 9 7.46 -14.38 12.46
CA TRP A 9 6.59 -15.49 12.83
C TRP A 9 6.11 -15.39 14.28
N ALA A 10 4.82 -15.60 14.49
CA ALA A 10 4.22 -15.63 15.84
C ALA A 10 4.09 -17.05 16.42
N GLY A 11 4.74 -18.08 15.82
CA GLY A 11 4.67 -19.49 16.25
C GLY A 11 3.78 -20.38 15.36
N PRO A 12 3.61 -21.67 15.70
CA PRO A 12 2.92 -22.67 14.88
C PRO A 12 1.38 -22.58 14.94
N SER A 13 0.84 -21.46 15.42
CA SER A 13 -0.60 -21.19 15.47
C SER A 13 -1.23 -21.04 14.07
N ALA A 14 -2.57 -21.16 13.97
CA ALA A 14 -3.27 -20.97 12.71
C ALA A 14 -3.00 -19.59 12.04
N PRO A 15 -2.94 -18.47 12.77
CA PRO A 15 -2.50 -17.19 12.22
C PRO A 15 -1.10 -17.24 11.61
N GLY A 16 -0.15 -17.88 12.27
CA GLY A 16 1.22 -18.03 11.78
C GLY A 16 1.33 -18.78 10.45
N ARG A 17 0.50 -19.80 10.24
CA ARG A 17 0.46 -20.52 8.95
C ARG A 17 -0.04 -19.64 7.82
N ALA A 18 -1.12 -18.89 7.99
CA ALA A 18 -1.65 -18.00 6.98
C ALA A 18 -0.61 -16.93 6.55
N VAL A 19 0.13 -16.40 7.51
CA VAL A 19 1.25 -15.46 7.26
C VAL A 19 2.35 -16.12 6.44
N ALA A 20 2.77 -17.33 6.83
CA ALA A 20 3.83 -18.08 6.14
C ALA A 20 3.42 -18.46 4.71
N ASP A 21 2.18 -18.93 4.52
CA ASP A 21 1.65 -19.33 3.22
C ASP A 21 1.56 -18.14 2.28
N TRP A 22 1.08 -16.98 2.78
CA TRP A 22 1.02 -15.76 1.99
C TRP A 22 2.42 -15.24 1.65
N ALA A 23 3.35 -15.24 2.60
CA ALA A 23 4.72 -14.82 2.37
C ALA A 23 5.46 -15.73 1.38
N ALA A 24 5.22 -17.04 1.43
CA ALA A 24 5.75 -17.98 0.46
C ALA A 24 5.18 -17.76 -0.94
N HIS A 25 3.89 -17.42 -1.04
CA HIS A 25 3.26 -17.04 -2.30
C HIS A 25 3.90 -15.76 -2.87
N GLU A 26 4.07 -14.74 -2.04
CA GLU A 26 4.67 -13.46 -2.43
C GLU A 26 6.14 -13.63 -2.85
N ALA A 27 6.91 -14.43 -2.11
CA ALA A 27 8.30 -14.74 -2.45
C ALA A 27 8.42 -15.40 -3.83
N ARG A 28 7.53 -16.36 -4.13
CA ARG A 28 7.46 -16.99 -5.47
C ARG A 28 7.11 -16.00 -6.57
N LEU A 29 6.10 -15.14 -6.35
CA LEU A 29 5.70 -14.11 -7.32
C LEU A 29 6.83 -13.14 -7.60
N ALA A 30 7.57 -12.73 -6.57
CA ALA A 30 8.67 -11.78 -6.67
C ALA A 30 10.00 -12.42 -7.12
N GLY A 31 10.08 -13.75 -7.22
CA GLY A 31 11.32 -14.47 -7.47
C GLY A 31 12.40 -14.23 -6.40
N ARG A 32 12.00 -14.13 -5.12
CA ARG A 32 12.88 -13.78 -3.99
C ARG A 32 12.93 -14.88 -2.93
N PRO A 33 14.06 -15.03 -2.22
CA PRO A 33 14.15 -15.96 -1.11
C PRO A 33 13.24 -15.53 0.05
N LEU A 34 12.67 -16.49 0.75
CA LEU A 34 11.90 -16.30 1.98
C LEU A 34 12.77 -16.56 3.18
N ARG A 35 12.76 -15.63 4.16
CA ARG A 35 13.40 -15.81 5.46
C ARG A 35 12.35 -15.80 6.57
N LEU A 36 12.26 -16.85 7.33
CA LEU A 36 11.41 -16.94 8.52
C LEU A 36 12.22 -16.51 9.75
N VAL A 37 11.69 -15.60 10.54
CA VAL A 37 12.34 -15.08 11.76
C VAL A 37 11.39 -15.30 12.93
N PRO A 38 11.87 -15.89 14.06
CA PRO A 38 11.04 -16.02 15.26
C PRO A 38 10.61 -14.64 15.78
N ALA A 39 9.38 -14.56 16.30
CA ALA A 39 8.80 -13.31 16.81
C ALA A 39 9.51 -12.74 18.07
N ALA A 40 10.38 -13.50 18.69
CA ALA A 40 10.98 -13.22 20.02
C ALA A 40 12.31 -12.44 19.97
N GLY A 41 12.65 -11.73 18.88
CA GLY A 41 13.89 -10.97 18.86
C GLY A 41 13.80 -9.72 17.97
N PRO A 42 14.24 -8.56 18.45
CA PRO A 42 14.32 -7.35 17.64
C PRO A 42 15.59 -7.37 16.77
N GLU A 43 15.84 -8.40 15.98
CA GLU A 43 16.87 -8.23 14.96
C GLU A 43 16.35 -7.21 13.94
N PRO A 44 17.05 -6.09 13.75
CA PRO A 44 16.67 -5.12 12.75
C PRO A 44 16.75 -5.78 11.39
N VAL A 45 15.59 -5.94 10.77
CA VAL A 45 15.45 -6.52 9.44
C VAL A 45 15.87 -5.47 8.40
N ARG A 46 17.15 -5.07 8.46
CA ARG A 46 17.68 -3.92 7.68
C ARG A 46 17.69 -4.17 6.18
N ASP A 47 17.78 -5.44 5.78
CA ASP A 47 17.90 -5.83 4.37
C ASP A 47 16.63 -6.42 3.78
N ALA A 48 15.49 -6.31 4.48
CA ALA A 48 14.23 -6.82 3.98
C ALA A 48 13.73 -5.99 2.79
N ALA A 49 13.26 -6.68 1.75
CA ALA A 49 12.51 -6.06 0.69
C ALA A 49 11.03 -5.87 1.06
N LEU A 50 10.53 -6.73 1.94
CA LEU A 50 9.17 -6.76 2.42
C LEU A 50 9.15 -7.47 3.79
N ILE A 51 8.38 -6.94 4.74
CA ILE A 51 8.11 -7.59 6.03
C ILE A 51 6.65 -8.05 6.02
N VAL A 52 6.40 -9.27 6.53
CA VAL A 52 5.04 -9.81 6.62
C VAL A 52 4.72 -10.11 8.08
N LEU A 53 3.61 -9.59 8.54
CA LEU A 53 3.11 -9.70 9.91
C LEU A 53 1.70 -10.29 9.95
N ASP A 54 1.35 -10.89 11.08
CA ASP A 54 -0.02 -11.29 11.39
C ASP A 54 -0.86 -10.05 11.75
N ALA A 55 -2.03 -9.90 11.12
CA ALA A 55 -3.00 -8.86 11.42
C ALA A 55 -3.91 -9.17 12.62
N GLY A 56 -3.75 -10.34 13.25
CA GLY A 56 -4.61 -10.81 14.35
C GLY A 56 -4.59 -9.92 15.58
N GLU A 57 -5.50 -10.20 16.51
CA GLU A 57 -5.61 -9.52 17.82
C GLU A 57 -4.44 -9.90 18.74
N ALA A 58 -3.26 -9.41 18.40
CA ALA A 58 -2.16 -9.42 19.34
C ALA A 58 -2.48 -8.45 20.50
N GLY A 59 -2.23 -8.86 21.74
CA GLY A 59 -2.41 -8.00 22.91
C GLY A 59 -1.71 -6.64 22.75
N LEU A 60 -2.07 -5.65 23.58
CA LEU A 60 -1.60 -4.27 23.48
C LEU A 60 -0.07 -4.12 23.30
N ALA A 61 0.71 -4.98 23.96
CA ALA A 61 2.17 -4.99 23.85
C ALA A 61 2.65 -5.36 22.44
N ARG A 62 2.06 -6.38 21.82
CA ARG A 62 2.38 -6.80 20.45
C ARG A 62 1.97 -5.72 19.44
N ALA A 63 0.79 -5.14 19.59
CA ALA A 63 0.34 -4.05 18.73
C ALA A 63 1.23 -2.80 18.83
N ALA A 64 1.87 -2.55 20.00
CA ALA A 64 2.85 -1.50 20.16
C ALA A 64 4.18 -1.83 19.46
N ALA A 65 4.65 -3.07 19.58
CA ALA A 65 5.87 -3.54 18.91
C ALA A 65 5.73 -3.52 17.38
N ASP A 66 4.62 -4.02 16.85
CA ASP A 66 4.32 -3.99 15.42
C ASP A 66 4.26 -2.54 14.88
N ARG A 67 3.74 -1.62 15.68
CA ARG A 67 3.71 -0.19 15.36
C ARG A 67 5.11 0.41 15.31
N ALA A 68 5.92 0.15 16.33
CA ALA A 68 7.30 0.60 16.37
C ALA A 68 8.11 0.04 15.18
N LEU A 69 7.90 -1.21 14.82
CA LEU A 69 8.50 -1.83 13.65
C LEU A 69 8.08 -1.12 12.36
N VAL A 70 6.78 -0.90 12.16
CA VAL A 70 6.27 -0.19 10.97
C VAL A 70 6.84 1.22 10.90
N ASP A 71 6.92 1.93 12.02
CA ASP A 71 7.42 3.31 12.05
C ASP A 71 8.94 3.39 11.83
N ALA A 72 9.69 2.37 12.23
CA ALA A 72 11.15 2.30 12.09
C ALA A 72 11.63 1.75 10.74
N THR A 73 10.79 1.01 10.03
CA THR A 73 11.20 0.34 8.79
C THR A 73 11.11 1.25 7.56
N VAL A 74 12.04 1.04 6.63
CA VAL A 74 12.09 1.73 5.32
C VAL A 74 11.56 0.86 4.18
N CYS A 75 11.15 -0.38 4.47
CA CYS A 75 10.54 -1.29 3.51
C CYS A 75 9.02 -1.44 3.75
N PRO A 76 8.25 -1.89 2.74
CA PRO A 76 6.83 -2.19 2.92
C PRO A 76 6.60 -3.24 4.00
N VAL A 77 5.54 -3.06 4.78
CA VAL A 77 5.07 -4.03 5.78
C VAL A 77 3.67 -4.50 5.38
N VAL A 78 3.48 -5.82 5.30
CA VAL A 78 2.19 -6.43 4.96
C VAL A 78 1.60 -7.11 6.17
N PHE A 79 0.36 -6.75 6.49
CA PHE A 79 -0.45 -7.39 7.50
C PHE A 79 -1.36 -8.44 6.85
N VAL A 80 -1.23 -9.69 7.28
CA VAL A 80 -2.01 -10.82 6.75
C VAL A 80 -3.06 -11.22 7.79
N PRO A 81 -4.36 -11.22 7.42
CA PRO A 81 -5.42 -11.59 8.36
C PRO A 81 -5.35 -13.09 8.73
N ALA A 82 -5.73 -13.38 9.98
CA ALA A 82 -5.84 -14.75 10.46
C ALA A 82 -6.83 -15.56 9.61
N GLY A 83 -6.51 -16.83 9.36
CA GLY A 83 -7.39 -17.73 8.60
C GLY A 83 -7.45 -17.43 7.09
N LEU A 84 -6.56 -16.60 6.57
CA LEU A 84 -6.47 -16.36 5.14
C LEU A 84 -6.09 -17.63 4.38
N HIS A 85 -6.87 -17.98 3.36
CA HIS A 85 -6.58 -19.04 2.41
C HIS A 85 -6.08 -18.45 1.10
N VAL A 86 -4.79 -18.54 0.82
CA VAL A 86 -4.12 -17.90 -0.32
C VAL A 86 -4.72 -18.32 -1.65
N GLU A 87 -4.96 -19.63 -1.84
CA GLU A 87 -5.54 -20.14 -3.09
C GLU A 87 -6.94 -19.60 -3.36
N ALA A 88 -7.78 -19.48 -2.33
CA ALA A 88 -9.12 -18.92 -2.45
C ALA A 88 -9.07 -17.43 -2.73
N LEU A 89 -8.09 -16.72 -2.14
CA LEU A 89 -7.81 -15.32 -2.39
C LEU A 89 -7.46 -15.11 -3.87
N VAL A 90 -6.45 -15.80 -4.38
CA VAL A 90 -5.96 -15.67 -5.76
C VAL A 90 -7.05 -15.99 -6.78
N ARG A 91 -7.82 -17.07 -6.57
CA ARG A 91 -8.90 -17.45 -7.52
C ARG A 91 -10.03 -16.42 -7.60
N ARG A 92 -10.34 -15.73 -6.50
CA ARG A 92 -11.49 -14.81 -6.42
C ARG A 92 -11.13 -13.37 -6.69
N SER A 93 -9.88 -13.00 -6.56
CA SER A 93 -9.44 -11.62 -6.70
C SER A 93 -9.26 -11.23 -8.16
N ARG A 94 -9.58 -9.96 -8.48
CA ARG A 94 -9.44 -9.39 -9.83
C ARG A 94 -8.56 -8.14 -9.82
N ASP A 95 -8.29 -7.60 -8.65
CA ASP A 95 -7.63 -6.31 -8.48
C ASP A 95 -6.54 -6.38 -7.39
N VAL A 96 -5.54 -5.53 -7.55
CA VAL A 96 -4.79 -4.93 -6.45
C VAL A 96 -5.44 -3.59 -6.16
N THR A 97 -5.74 -3.29 -4.90
CA THR A 97 -6.39 -2.03 -4.52
C THR A 97 -5.38 -1.07 -3.92
N LEU A 98 -5.27 0.13 -4.46
CA LEU A 98 -4.47 1.23 -3.93
C LEU A 98 -5.39 2.26 -3.30
N GLY A 99 -5.26 2.48 -1.99
CA GLY A 99 -5.88 3.63 -1.32
C GLY A 99 -4.90 4.79 -1.28
N LEU A 100 -5.28 5.93 -1.85
CA LEU A 100 -4.41 7.10 -1.89
C LEU A 100 -5.19 8.40 -1.64
N ASP A 101 -4.45 9.41 -1.17
CA ASP A 101 -4.87 10.82 -1.21
C ASP A 101 -4.22 11.45 -2.45
N ALA A 102 -5.01 11.73 -3.49
CA ALA A 102 -4.51 12.30 -4.74
C ALA A 102 -3.94 13.72 -4.56
N ARG A 103 -4.30 14.42 -3.47
CA ARG A 103 -3.74 15.74 -3.13
C ARG A 103 -2.32 15.64 -2.58
N ARG A 104 -1.97 14.50 -1.98
CA ARG A 104 -0.65 14.23 -1.39
C ARG A 104 -0.31 12.76 -1.63
N PRO A 105 -0.03 12.37 -2.88
CA PRO A 105 0.26 10.99 -3.21
C PRO A 105 1.55 10.52 -2.54
N ALA A 106 1.56 9.28 -2.08
CA ALA A 106 2.77 8.59 -1.63
C ALA A 106 3.32 7.81 -2.85
N ASP A 107 4.27 8.39 -3.56
CA ASP A 107 4.80 7.85 -4.82
C ASP A 107 5.32 6.41 -4.67
N GLU A 108 5.94 6.07 -3.53
CA GLU A 108 6.41 4.72 -3.26
C GLU A 108 5.25 3.72 -3.18
N ALA A 109 4.13 4.13 -2.58
CA ALA A 109 2.95 3.27 -2.50
C ALA A 109 2.29 3.11 -3.86
N VAL A 110 2.22 4.17 -4.67
CA VAL A 110 1.73 4.11 -6.04
C VAL A 110 2.60 3.16 -6.86
N GLY A 111 3.92 3.35 -6.85
CA GLY A 111 4.87 2.49 -7.56
C GLY A 111 4.82 1.02 -7.11
N PHE A 112 4.71 0.78 -5.80
CA PHE A 112 4.53 -0.56 -5.24
C PHE A 112 3.24 -1.22 -5.73
N ALA A 113 2.12 -0.49 -5.74
CA ALA A 113 0.83 -1.01 -6.19
C ALA A 113 0.82 -1.36 -7.68
N PHE A 114 1.41 -0.51 -8.54
CA PHE A 114 1.57 -0.83 -9.96
C PHE A 114 2.45 -2.07 -10.19
N ALA A 115 3.61 -2.16 -9.51
CA ALA A 115 4.49 -3.32 -9.59
C ALA A 115 3.78 -4.59 -9.12
N ALA A 116 3.03 -4.52 -8.02
CA ALA A 116 2.25 -5.63 -7.48
C ALA A 116 1.14 -6.09 -8.44
N ALA A 117 0.41 -5.16 -9.06
CA ALA A 117 -0.62 -5.46 -10.05
C ALA A 117 -0.03 -6.14 -11.30
N ARG A 118 1.09 -5.62 -11.81
CA ARG A 118 1.82 -6.21 -12.95
C ARG A 118 2.28 -7.63 -12.66
N THR A 119 2.94 -7.85 -11.52
CA THR A 119 3.46 -9.17 -11.13
C THR A 119 2.35 -10.21 -11.02
N ARG A 120 1.17 -9.81 -10.55
CA ARG A 120 -0.02 -10.65 -10.40
C ARG A 120 -0.86 -10.76 -11.67
N ARG A 121 -0.57 -9.96 -12.69
CA ARG A 121 -1.39 -9.81 -13.90
C ARG A 121 -2.84 -9.46 -13.58
N LEU A 122 -3.01 -8.63 -12.56
CA LEU A 122 -4.30 -8.12 -12.12
C LEU A 122 -4.47 -6.64 -12.50
N ARG A 123 -5.70 -6.17 -12.46
CA ARG A 123 -6.02 -4.76 -12.61
C ARG A 123 -5.62 -4.01 -11.32
N LEU A 124 -5.19 -2.75 -11.45
CA LEU A 124 -5.02 -1.84 -10.34
C LEU A 124 -6.30 -1.02 -10.17
N ARG A 125 -6.94 -1.12 -9.00
CA ARG A 125 -8.03 -0.25 -8.59
C ARG A 125 -7.47 0.84 -7.69
N ALA A 126 -7.42 2.08 -8.18
CA ALA A 126 -6.96 3.24 -7.44
C ALA A 126 -8.16 3.94 -6.80
N VAL A 127 -8.24 3.89 -5.48
CA VAL A 127 -9.34 4.45 -4.69
C VAL A 127 -8.90 5.76 -4.06
N HIS A 128 -9.55 6.85 -4.46
CA HIS A 128 -9.40 8.16 -3.84
C HIS A 128 -10.68 8.52 -3.08
N VAL A 129 -10.53 8.79 -1.80
CA VAL A 129 -11.65 9.20 -0.93
C VAL A 129 -11.50 10.67 -0.61
N TRP A 130 -12.53 11.44 -0.88
CA TRP A 130 -12.58 12.86 -0.59
C TRP A 130 -13.81 13.24 0.26
N ALA A 131 -13.78 14.41 0.86
CA ALA A 131 -14.88 14.93 1.66
C ALA A 131 -15.24 16.33 1.19
N LEU A 132 -16.50 16.71 1.38
CA LEU A 132 -16.94 18.08 1.11
C LEU A 132 -16.12 19.09 1.93
N PRO A 133 -15.87 20.28 1.38
CA PRO A 133 -15.29 21.37 2.17
C PRO A 133 -16.11 21.61 3.45
N PRO A 134 -15.46 21.88 4.60
CA PRO A 134 -16.15 21.97 5.88
C PRO A 134 -17.35 22.94 5.90
N ARG A 135 -17.23 24.09 5.21
CA ARG A 135 -18.33 25.05 5.09
C ARG A 135 -19.50 24.49 4.30
N ALA A 136 -19.25 23.73 3.24
CA ALA A 136 -20.30 23.09 2.45
C ALA A 136 -20.94 21.94 3.19
N ALA A 137 -20.16 21.13 3.91
CA ALA A 137 -20.67 20.03 4.74
C ALA A 137 -21.55 20.51 5.92
N ALA A 138 -21.33 21.72 6.40
CA ALA A 138 -22.10 22.35 7.47
C ALA A 138 -23.32 23.13 6.98
N SER A 139 -23.58 23.18 5.67
CA SER A 139 -24.72 23.95 5.13
C SER A 139 -26.05 23.31 5.50
N PRO A 140 -26.96 24.04 6.16
CA PRO A 140 -28.28 23.52 6.54
C PRO A 140 -29.20 23.27 5.33
N PHE A 141 -28.89 23.86 4.19
CA PHE A 141 -29.65 23.72 2.95
C PHE A 141 -29.05 22.68 1.99
N GLY A 142 -28.01 21.94 2.44
CA GLY A 142 -27.30 21.03 1.59
C GLY A 142 -26.32 21.72 0.63
N VAL A 143 -25.80 20.98 -0.31
CA VAL A 143 -24.89 21.45 -1.34
C VAL A 143 -25.60 21.37 -2.69
N PRO A 144 -25.64 22.48 -3.48
CA PRO A 144 -26.16 22.45 -4.85
C PRO A 144 -25.46 21.37 -5.68
N GLU A 145 -26.23 20.66 -6.50
CA GLU A 145 -25.72 19.53 -7.31
C GLU A 145 -24.58 19.96 -8.23
N ASP A 146 -24.70 21.12 -8.90
CA ASP A 146 -23.68 21.66 -9.79
C ASP A 146 -22.35 21.89 -9.05
N SER A 147 -22.40 22.40 -7.82
CA SER A 147 -21.21 22.59 -6.98
C SER A 147 -20.57 21.28 -6.59
N ARG A 148 -21.40 20.29 -6.25
CA ARG A 148 -20.94 18.94 -5.90
C ARG A 148 -20.28 18.26 -7.10
N ALA A 149 -20.91 18.33 -8.27
CA ALA A 149 -20.40 17.78 -9.53
C ALA A 149 -19.06 18.43 -9.91
N ALA A 150 -18.94 19.75 -9.81
CA ALA A 150 -17.69 20.45 -10.11
C ALA A 150 -16.53 20.03 -9.18
N TRP A 151 -16.80 19.79 -7.90
CA TRP A 151 -15.77 19.26 -6.98
C TRP A 151 -15.41 17.82 -7.30
N GLU A 152 -16.38 16.97 -7.63
CA GLU A 152 -16.14 15.58 -8.01
C GLU A 152 -15.29 15.49 -9.28
N ASP A 153 -15.59 16.29 -10.29
CA ASP A 153 -14.79 16.38 -11.52
C ASP A 153 -13.35 16.79 -11.24
N GLN A 154 -13.15 17.73 -10.31
CA GLN A 154 -11.80 18.13 -9.88
C GLN A 154 -11.04 17.01 -9.20
N GLU A 155 -11.69 16.20 -8.35
CA GLU A 155 -11.07 15.06 -7.69
C GLU A 155 -10.74 13.95 -8.69
N VAL A 156 -11.62 13.70 -9.67
CA VAL A 156 -11.38 12.74 -10.76
C VAL A 156 -10.17 13.16 -11.58
N GLN A 157 -10.10 14.43 -11.98
CA GLN A 157 -8.97 14.95 -12.75
C GLN A 157 -7.66 14.86 -11.97
N MET A 158 -7.68 15.20 -10.68
CA MET A 158 -6.51 15.10 -9.80
C MET A 158 -5.99 13.68 -9.67
N LEU A 159 -6.89 12.70 -9.51
CA LEU A 159 -6.51 11.28 -9.47
C LEU A 159 -5.88 10.84 -10.80
N SER A 160 -6.50 11.20 -11.91
CA SER A 160 -6.03 10.87 -13.25
C SER A 160 -4.62 11.46 -13.51
N ASP A 161 -4.39 12.73 -13.14
CA ASP A 161 -3.10 13.39 -13.27
C ASP A 161 -2.02 12.73 -12.41
N THR A 162 -2.37 12.34 -11.18
CA THR A 162 -1.48 11.60 -10.27
C THR A 162 -1.05 10.25 -10.86
N LEU A 163 -1.94 9.55 -11.54
CA LEU A 163 -1.69 8.22 -12.09
C LEU A 163 -1.04 8.25 -13.49
N ARG A 164 -1.09 9.37 -14.20
CA ARG A 164 -0.58 9.50 -15.58
C ARG A 164 0.88 9.06 -15.75
N PRO A 165 1.87 9.52 -14.96
CA PRO A 165 3.26 9.10 -15.10
C PRO A 165 3.46 7.61 -14.82
N TRP A 166 2.66 7.04 -13.93
CA TRP A 166 2.70 5.62 -13.60
C TRP A 166 2.10 4.75 -14.69
N ARG A 167 1.02 5.19 -15.34
CA ARG A 167 0.47 4.52 -16.52
C ARG A 167 1.45 4.48 -17.68
N ALA A 168 2.20 5.56 -17.89
CA ALA A 168 3.26 5.59 -18.90
C ALA A 168 4.39 4.59 -18.58
N ARG A 169 4.72 4.42 -17.30
CA ARG A 169 5.76 3.48 -16.84
C ARG A 169 5.30 2.02 -16.83
N TYR A 170 4.01 1.76 -16.66
CA TYR A 170 3.40 0.43 -16.57
C TYR A 170 2.23 0.29 -17.57
N PRO A 171 2.49 0.34 -18.89
CA PRO A 171 1.42 0.37 -19.89
C PRO A 171 0.59 -0.92 -19.97
N ASP A 172 1.12 -2.02 -19.44
CA ASP A 172 0.48 -3.32 -19.35
C ASP A 172 -0.49 -3.47 -18.17
N VAL A 173 -0.50 -2.50 -17.24
CA VAL A 173 -1.41 -2.51 -16.08
C VAL A 173 -2.69 -1.76 -16.39
N ARG A 174 -3.81 -2.48 -16.38
CA ARG A 174 -5.15 -1.83 -16.47
C ARG A 174 -5.46 -1.12 -15.15
N VAL A 175 -5.83 0.16 -15.23
CA VAL A 175 -6.16 0.96 -14.05
C VAL A 175 -7.64 1.32 -14.04
N LEU A 176 -8.31 1.03 -12.93
CA LEU A 176 -9.65 1.50 -12.60
C LEU A 176 -9.53 2.64 -11.57
N GLU A 177 -9.92 3.83 -11.95
CA GLU A 177 -10.04 4.98 -11.05
C GLU A 177 -11.38 4.92 -10.32
N ASP A 178 -11.37 5.08 -9.00
CA ASP A 178 -12.54 5.00 -8.14
C ASP A 178 -12.49 6.17 -7.15
N VAL A 179 -13.22 7.24 -7.49
CA VAL A 179 -13.32 8.45 -6.67
C VAL A 179 -14.60 8.37 -5.84
N ARG A 180 -14.49 8.58 -4.52
CA ARG A 180 -15.62 8.44 -3.61
C ARG A 180 -15.74 9.61 -2.66
N LEU A 181 -16.92 10.20 -2.63
CA LEU A 181 -17.33 11.15 -1.61
C LEU A 181 -17.75 10.41 -0.35
N LEU A 182 -16.91 10.38 0.67
CA LEU A 182 -17.18 9.64 1.90
C LEU A 182 -16.47 10.31 3.10
N PRO A 183 -16.97 10.16 4.35
CA PRO A 183 -16.26 10.63 5.54
C PRO A 183 -14.89 9.93 5.68
N PRO A 184 -13.77 10.65 5.88
CA PRO A 184 -12.42 10.16 5.53
C PRO A 184 -11.94 8.88 6.24
N ALA A 185 -12.29 8.66 7.52
CA ALA A 185 -11.61 7.63 8.31
C ALA A 185 -12.16 6.20 8.16
N ARG A 186 -13.47 6.04 7.95
CA ARG A 186 -14.12 4.72 7.84
C ARG A 186 -14.28 4.24 6.41
N SER A 187 -14.15 5.15 5.48
CA SER A 187 -14.53 4.97 4.09
C SER A 187 -13.45 4.34 3.25
N LEU A 188 -12.18 4.64 3.54
CA LEU A 188 -11.07 3.95 2.88
C LEU A 188 -11.09 2.45 3.23
N VAL A 189 -11.42 2.11 4.48
CA VAL A 189 -11.57 0.71 4.92
C VAL A 189 -12.67 0.02 4.14
N ALA A 190 -13.87 0.64 4.04
CA ALA A 190 -14.99 0.08 3.31
C ALA A 190 -14.77 0.04 1.79
N ALA A 191 -14.02 1.01 1.24
CA ALA A 191 -13.73 1.07 -0.18
C ALA A 191 -12.64 0.09 -0.63
N CYS A 192 -11.73 -0.29 0.28
CA CYS A 192 -10.55 -1.13 -0.01
C CYS A 192 -10.71 -2.60 0.41
N HIS A 193 -11.91 -3.08 0.73
CA HIS A 193 -12.13 -4.46 1.21
C HIS A 193 -12.04 -5.53 0.12
N ASP A 194 -12.08 -5.15 -1.15
CA ASP A 194 -11.97 -6.07 -2.29
C ASP A 194 -10.59 -5.97 -2.92
N GLY A 195 -9.99 -7.09 -3.23
CA GLY A 195 -8.68 -7.16 -3.87
C GLY A 195 -7.84 -8.32 -3.35
N GLU A 196 -6.80 -8.70 -4.07
CA GLU A 196 -5.82 -9.69 -3.62
C GLU A 196 -4.88 -9.08 -2.59
N LEU A 197 -4.55 -7.81 -2.78
CA LEU A 197 -3.69 -7.00 -1.92
C LEU A 197 -4.24 -5.58 -1.85
N VAL A 198 -4.30 -5.02 -0.66
CA VAL A 198 -4.58 -3.60 -0.44
C VAL A 198 -3.29 -2.88 -0.14
N VAL A 199 -3.02 -1.76 -0.81
CA VAL A 199 -1.82 -0.96 -0.66
C VAL A 199 -2.17 0.42 -0.15
N LEU A 200 -1.47 0.86 0.90
CA LEU A 200 -1.60 2.19 1.49
C LEU A 200 -0.24 2.84 1.66
N GLY A 201 -0.16 4.13 1.42
CA GLY A 201 1.02 4.93 1.73
C GLY A 201 1.07 5.34 3.21
N ARG A 202 2.28 5.44 3.76
CA ARG A 202 2.55 6.03 5.06
C ARG A 202 3.39 7.29 4.89
N HIS A 203 2.83 8.45 5.25
CA HIS A 203 3.57 9.72 5.21
C HIS A 203 4.41 9.90 6.49
N PRO A 204 5.63 10.47 6.37
CA PRO A 204 6.45 10.83 7.51
C PRO A 204 5.69 11.78 8.46
N GLY A 205 5.80 11.56 9.77
CA GLY A 205 5.18 12.42 10.79
C GLY A 205 3.70 12.17 11.08
N GLN A 206 3.01 11.36 10.28
CA GLN A 206 1.60 11.01 10.57
C GLN A 206 1.45 9.70 11.36
N GLY A 207 2.56 9.11 11.82
CA GLY A 207 2.58 7.76 12.41
C GLY A 207 2.09 6.70 11.41
N SER A 208 1.99 5.44 11.80
CA SER A 208 1.26 4.45 11.02
C SER A 208 -0.21 4.85 11.01
N GLY A 209 -0.62 5.66 10.03
CA GLY A 209 -1.87 6.44 10.01
C GLY A 209 -3.08 5.65 10.52
N ALA A 210 -3.95 6.31 11.26
CA ALA A 210 -5.17 5.68 11.80
C ALA A 210 -5.93 4.84 10.76
N PRO A 211 -6.05 5.28 9.47
CA PRO A 211 -6.66 4.48 8.41
C PRO A 211 -5.95 3.17 8.15
N ALA A 212 -4.62 3.16 8.03
CA ALA A 212 -3.85 1.94 7.73
C ALA A 212 -3.96 0.90 8.85
N ARG A 213 -3.96 1.34 10.11
CA ARG A 213 -4.15 0.46 11.29
C ARG A 213 -5.56 -0.11 11.38
N LEU A 214 -6.56 0.73 11.14
CA LEU A 214 -7.95 0.30 11.15
C LEU A 214 -8.19 -0.73 10.03
N LEU A 215 -7.62 -0.47 8.86
CA LEU A 215 -7.71 -1.35 7.72
C LEU A 215 -7.00 -2.68 7.99
N ALA A 216 -5.78 -2.65 8.53
CA ALA A 216 -5.03 -3.86 8.87
C ALA A 216 -5.78 -4.75 9.89
N ARG A 217 -6.52 -4.15 10.84
CA ARG A 217 -7.30 -4.87 11.85
C ARG A 217 -8.66 -5.38 11.34
N GLN A 218 -9.30 -4.69 10.42
CA GLN A 218 -10.65 -4.99 9.91
C GLN A 218 -10.63 -5.65 8.54
N ALA A 219 -9.51 -5.61 7.83
CA ALA A 219 -9.40 -6.18 6.51
C ALA A 219 -9.44 -7.71 6.56
N ARG A 220 -10.22 -8.27 5.65
CA ARG A 220 -10.18 -9.71 5.35
C ARG A 220 -9.18 -10.05 4.25
N ARG A 221 -8.31 -9.11 3.91
CA ARG A 221 -7.33 -9.16 2.82
C ARG A 221 -5.97 -8.69 3.32
N PRO A 222 -4.87 -9.13 2.74
CA PRO A 222 -3.55 -8.60 3.05
C PRO A 222 -3.47 -7.11 2.79
N VAL A 223 -2.89 -6.36 3.74
CA VAL A 223 -2.74 -4.91 3.66
C VAL A 223 -1.27 -4.53 3.72
N ALA A 224 -0.75 -3.97 2.64
CA ALA A 224 0.60 -3.41 2.57
C ALA A 224 0.60 -1.94 3.00
N VAL A 225 1.42 -1.62 3.97
CA VAL A 225 1.74 -0.25 4.39
C VAL A 225 3.12 0.10 3.86
N VAL A 226 3.17 1.01 2.90
CA VAL A 226 4.39 1.39 2.19
C VAL A 226 4.91 2.71 2.74
N PRO A 227 6.13 2.75 3.30
CA PRO A 227 6.71 3.99 3.83
C PRO A 227 7.11 4.92 2.68
N SER A 228 6.86 6.22 2.85
CA SER A 228 7.50 7.26 2.04
C SER A 228 8.81 7.67 2.69
N PRO A 229 9.89 7.94 1.93
CA PRO A 229 11.13 8.43 2.49
C PRO A 229 10.88 9.77 3.19
N LEU A 230 11.62 10.00 4.28
CA LEU A 230 11.68 11.34 4.87
C LEU A 230 12.17 12.31 3.81
N ALA A 231 11.46 13.43 3.62
CA ALA A 231 11.88 14.50 2.74
C ALA A 231 13.32 14.93 3.12
N GLY A 232 14.32 14.59 2.30
CA GLY A 232 15.73 14.88 2.57
C GLY A 232 16.72 13.79 2.16
N ARG A 233 16.28 12.60 1.79
CA ARG A 233 17.18 11.61 1.18
C ARG A 233 17.00 11.63 -0.35
N PRO A 234 17.98 12.17 -1.12
CA PRO A 234 17.90 12.10 -2.58
C PRO A 234 17.89 10.63 -2.98
N GLY A 235 16.88 10.24 -3.76
CA GLY A 235 16.83 8.94 -4.41
C GLY A 235 18.09 8.70 -5.26
N PRO A 236 18.44 7.43 -5.59
CA PRO A 236 19.59 7.14 -6.43
C PRO A 236 19.46 7.92 -7.74
N ARG A 237 20.36 8.89 -7.94
CA ARG A 237 20.46 9.67 -9.17
C ARG A 237 20.70 8.69 -10.32
N SER A 238 19.84 8.71 -11.32
CA SER A 238 20.11 8.08 -12.61
C SER A 238 21.46 8.57 -13.09
N ALA A 239 22.39 7.65 -13.36
CA ALA A 239 23.70 8.00 -13.87
C ALA A 239 23.55 8.78 -15.18
N PRO A 240 24.28 9.88 -15.38
CA PRO A 240 24.27 10.61 -16.63
C PRO A 240 24.82 9.69 -17.72
N SER A 241 24.05 9.50 -18.78
CA SER A 241 24.49 8.82 -20.01
C SER A 241 25.69 9.60 -20.57
N GLY A 242 26.87 9.00 -20.51
CA GLY A 242 28.09 9.54 -21.06
C GLY A 242 27.93 9.81 -22.56
N ARG A 243 27.99 11.10 -22.93
CA ARG A 243 28.20 11.52 -24.29
C ARG A 243 29.66 11.19 -24.65
N HIS A 244 29.83 10.22 -25.51
CA HIS A 244 31.11 10.06 -26.23
C HIS A 244 31.28 11.26 -27.13
N GLY A 245 32.16 12.20 -26.73
CA GLY A 245 32.74 13.18 -27.62
C GLY A 245 33.68 12.47 -28.61
N ARG A 246 33.32 12.53 -29.88
CA ARG A 246 34.30 12.29 -31.00
C ARG A 246 35.12 13.55 -31.09
N GLU A 247 36.38 13.46 -30.78
CA GLU A 247 37.38 14.41 -31.28
C GLU A 247 38.05 13.77 -32.49
N SER A 248 37.87 14.44 -33.64
CA SER A 248 38.65 14.27 -34.84
C SER A 248 39.71 15.38 -34.82
N GLY A 249 40.95 15.02 -35.06
CA GLY A 249 42.08 15.86 -35.30
C GLY A 249 43.24 15.00 -35.80
#